data_a12f947db63378ad09f338e5e9888e46
#
_entry.id   a12f947db63378ad09f338e5e9888e46
#
_cell.length_a   1.000
_cell.length_b   1.000
_cell.length_c   1.000
_cell.angle_alpha   90.00
_cell.angle_beta   90.00
_cell.angle_gamma   90.00
#
_symmetry.space_group_name_H-M   'P 1'
#
loop_
_entity.id
_entity.type
_entity.pdbx_description
1 polymer ?
#
loop_
_entity_poly.entity_id
_entity_poly.type
_entity_poly.pdbx_seq_one_letter_code
_entity_poly.pdbx_strand_id
1 'polypeptide(L)'
;MTQDYIGTKQVTAWEQDSPKKVKVCGIDCRKGDATCNSYCTGGADRAPDHPAEPGYAVKYPDGYISWSPKAVFEEAYLAIGHSGHMPAHQQRVIGEHVQLADRLDKLRSFIGTPLFEGLAGSEKDRLRLQADAMGVYLGVLSLRIDAF
;
A
#
# COMPACT_ATOMS: atom_id res chain seq x y z
N MET A 1 -5.36 -8.47 27.48
CA MET A 1 -6.16 -7.47 26.77
C MET A 1 -5.65 -7.42 25.34
N THR A 2 -6.53 -7.59 24.36
CA THR A 2 -6.21 -7.43 22.92
C THR A 2 -6.45 -5.98 22.53
N GLN A 3 -5.56 -5.40 21.73
CA GLN A 3 -5.70 -4.06 21.16
C GLN A 3 -5.60 -4.15 19.64
N ASP A 4 -6.39 -3.36 18.94
CA ASP A 4 -6.32 -3.22 17.50
C ASP A 4 -5.29 -2.16 17.12
N TYR A 5 -4.50 -2.44 16.07
CA TYR A 5 -3.45 -1.54 15.59
C TYR A 5 -3.66 -1.25 14.11
N ILE A 6 -3.44 0.00 13.72
CA ILE A 6 -3.35 0.40 12.32
C ILE A 6 -1.90 0.72 11.98
N GLY A 7 -1.39 0.15 10.87
CA GLY A 7 -0.01 0.35 10.44
C GLY A 7 0.10 1.24 9.21
N THR A 8 1.18 1.99 9.13
CA THR A 8 1.54 2.81 7.97
C THR A 8 2.96 2.47 7.53
N LYS A 9 3.15 1.33 6.87
CA LYS A 9 4.46 0.94 6.34
C LYS A 9 4.54 1.25 4.85
N GLN A 10 5.63 1.89 4.43
CA GLN A 10 6.00 1.98 3.04
C GLN A 10 6.75 0.71 2.64
N VAL A 11 6.36 0.12 1.51
CA VAL A 11 6.95 -1.10 0.96
C VAL A 11 7.26 -0.90 -0.52
N THR A 12 8.18 -1.70 -1.07
CA THR A 12 8.37 -1.83 -2.51
C THR A 12 7.73 -3.11 -2.97
N ALA A 13 6.85 -3.06 -3.96
CA ALA A 13 6.18 -4.24 -4.47
C ALA A 13 6.21 -4.30 -6.00
N TRP A 14 6.15 -5.51 -6.54
CA TRP A 14 6.05 -5.78 -7.97
C TRP A 14 5.09 -6.94 -8.21
N GLU A 15 4.38 -6.90 -9.34
CA GLU A 15 3.45 -7.96 -9.72
C GLU A 15 4.20 -9.27 -9.97
N GLN A 16 3.62 -10.37 -9.49
CA GLN A 16 4.19 -11.70 -9.61
C GLN A 16 3.09 -12.76 -9.48
N ASP A 17 2.99 -13.62 -10.48
CA ASP A 17 1.92 -14.62 -10.60
C ASP A 17 2.00 -15.78 -9.59
N SER A 18 3.07 -15.87 -8.80
CA SER A 18 3.24 -17.00 -7.87
C SER A 18 4.35 -16.72 -6.85
N PRO A 19 4.22 -17.18 -5.60
CA PRO A 19 5.28 -17.13 -4.59
C PRO A 19 6.60 -17.76 -5.05
N LYS A 20 6.54 -18.74 -5.98
CA LYS A 20 7.73 -19.48 -6.49
C LYS A 20 8.71 -18.65 -7.32
N LYS A 21 8.31 -17.52 -7.86
CA LYS A 21 9.12 -16.73 -8.79
C LYS A 21 9.71 -15.46 -8.18
N VAL A 22 9.78 -15.35 -6.85
CA VAL A 22 10.42 -14.21 -6.20
C VAL A 22 11.91 -14.24 -6.50
N LYS A 23 12.33 -13.53 -7.55
CA LYS A 23 13.73 -13.17 -7.73
C LYS A 23 14.08 -12.11 -6.70
N VAL A 24 14.56 -12.54 -5.54
CA VAL A 24 14.82 -11.69 -4.36
C VAL A 24 15.95 -10.70 -4.61
N CYS A 25 16.82 -10.94 -5.58
CA CYS A 25 18.04 -10.16 -5.74
C CYS A 25 18.41 -9.77 -7.17
N GLY A 26 17.56 -10.03 -8.17
CA GLY A 26 17.91 -9.80 -9.58
C GLY A 26 19.08 -10.63 -10.10
N ILE A 27 19.64 -11.49 -9.28
CA ILE A 27 20.75 -12.41 -9.58
C ILE A 27 20.14 -13.80 -9.61
N ASP A 28 20.49 -14.60 -10.60
CA ASP A 28 20.13 -16.02 -10.61
C ASP A 28 20.63 -16.66 -9.32
N CYS A 29 19.70 -17.01 -8.43
CA CYS A 29 20.02 -17.62 -7.15
C CYS A 29 20.66 -18.98 -7.41
N ARG A 30 21.99 -19.05 -7.36
CA ARG A 30 22.70 -20.33 -7.42
C ARG A 30 22.50 -21.05 -6.11
N LYS A 31 22.07 -22.30 -6.17
CA LYS A 31 21.94 -23.19 -5.01
C LYS A 31 23.14 -23.02 -4.07
N GLY A 32 22.92 -22.61 -2.83
CA GLY A 32 23.93 -22.65 -1.78
C GLY A 32 24.54 -21.32 -1.36
N ASP A 33 24.05 -20.17 -1.87
CA ASP A 33 24.54 -18.89 -1.37
C ASP A 33 23.89 -18.56 -0.02
N ALA A 34 24.72 -18.35 1.00
CA ALA A 34 24.33 -18.04 2.38
C ALA A 34 23.54 -16.72 2.54
N THR A 35 23.47 -15.91 1.48
CA THR A 35 22.70 -14.66 1.42
C THR A 35 21.26 -14.85 0.92
N CYS A 36 20.92 -16.05 0.47
CA CYS A 36 19.59 -16.40 0.03
C CYS A 36 18.70 -16.63 1.25
N ASN A 37 17.72 -15.76 1.50
CA ASN A 37 16.76 -16.02 2.57
C ASN A 37 15.81 -17.18 2.16
N SER A 38 15.10 -17.76 3.14
CA SER A 38 14.26 -18.97 3.00
C SER A 38 13.14 -18.89 1.97
N TYR A 39 12.90 -17.74 1.35
CA TYR A 39 11.95 -17.56 0.25
C TYR A 39 12.58 -17.72 -1.14
N CYS A 40 13.90 -17.75 -1.26
CA CYS A 40 14.56 -18.28 -2.42
C CYS A 40 14.39 -19.80 -2.39
N THR A 41 13.31 -20.30 -2.91
CA THR A 41 13.08 -21.74 -3.05
C THR A 41 13.96 -22.32 -4.16
N GLY A 42 15.27 -22.15 -4.03
CA GLY A 42 16.26 -22.99 -4.75
C GLY A 42 16.30 -24.40 -4.22
N GLY A 43 15.39 -24.77 -3.32
CA GLY A 43 15.18 -26.11 -2.81
C GLY A 43 14.11 -26.81 -3.63
N ALA A 44 14.55 -27.91 -4.25
CA ALA A 44 13.79 -28.88 -5.00
C ALA A 44 12.31 -29.02 -4.61
N ASP A 45 11.45 -29.07 -5.65
CA ASP A 45 10.27 -29.92 -5.74
C ASP A 45 9.13 -29.80 -4.71
N ARG A 46 9.07 -28.75 -3.90
CA ARG A 46 7.84 -28.49 -3.18
C ARG A 46 6.92 -27.65 -4.04
N ALA A 47 5.89 -28.30 -4.59
CA ALA A 47 4.76 -27.57 -5.18
C ALA A 47 4.28 -26.52 -4.16
N PRO A 48 3.94 -25.29 -4.58
CA PRO A 48 3.35 -24.34 -3.65
C PRO A 48 2.06 -24.94 -3.14
N ASP A 49 1.83 -24.78 -1.84
CA ASP A 49 0.57 -25.19 -1.20
C ASP A 49 -0.62 -24.32 -1.70
N HIS A 50 -0.35 -23.36 -2.59
CA HIS A 50 -1.34 -22.47 -3.18
C HIS A 50 -1.29 -22.56 -4.71
N PRO A 51 -2.47 -22.56 -5.38
CA PRO A 51 -2.53 -22.45 -6.83
C PRO A 51 -1.81 -21.17 -7.28
N ALA A 52 -1.27 -21.19 -8.50
CA ALA A 52 -0.70 -19.99 -9.10
C ALA A 52 -1.82 -18.95 -9.26
N GLU A 53 -1.75 -17.89 -8.51
CA GLU A 53 -2.69 -16.77 -8.55
C GLU A 53 -1.93 -15.46 -8.72
N PRO A 54 -2.54 -14.43 -9.33
CA PRO A 54 -1.95 -13.09 -9.44
C PRO A 54 -1.69 -12.51 -8.06
N GLY A 55 -0.53 -11.89 -7.87
CA GLY A 55 -0.17 -11.28 -6.59
C GLY A 55 1.01 -10.35 -6.69
N TYR A 56 1.52 -9.96 -5.54
CA TYR A 56 2.65 -9.07 -5.39
C TYR A 56 3.73 -9.69 -4.53
N ALA A 57 4.97 -9.61 -4.99
CA ALA A 57 6.12 -9.73 -4.11
C ALA A 57 6.32 -8.39 -3.39
N VAL A 58 6.38 -8.41 -2.06
CA VAL A 58 6.39 -7.23 -1.20
C VAL A 58 7.69 -7.21 -0.41
N LYS A 59 8.55 -6.22 -0.68
CA LYS A 59 9.80 -6.00 0.03
C LYS A 59 9.63 -4.93 1.10
N TYR A 60 9.94 -5.31 2.32
CA TYR A 60 9.92 -4.43 3.49
C TYR A 60 11.25 -3.67 3.69
N PRO A 61 11.27 -2.59 4.50
CA PRO A 61 12.47 -1.79 4.72
C PRO A 61 13.66 -2.56 5.32
N ASP A 62 13.38 -3.62 6.08
CA ASP A 62 14.38 -4.53 6.67
C ASP A 62 14.98 -5.53 5.67
N GLY A 63 14.48 -5.50 4.42
CA GLY A 63 14.90 -6.41 3.35
C GLY A 63 14.10 -7.71 3.28
N TYR A 64 13.21 -7.97 4.23
CA TYR A 64 12.31 -9.12 4.18
C TYR A 64 11.39 -9.02 2.95
N ILE A 65 11.13 -10.15 2.30
CA ILE A 65 10.24 -10.24 1.16
C ILE A 65 9.15 -11.26 1.46
N SER A 66 7.90 -10.86 1.28
CA SER A 66 6.72 -11.73 1.33
C SER A 66 6.00 -11.73 -0.01
N TRP A 67 5.06 -12.64 -0.17
CA TRP A 67 4.10 -12.62 -1.25
C TRP A 67 2.70 -12.36 -0.69
N SER A 68 1.88 -11.61 -1.44
CA SER A 68 0.49 -11.32 -1.10
C SER A 68 -0.41 -11.49 -2.32
N PRO A 69 -1.58 -12.12 -2.18
CA PRO A 69 -2.59 -12.15 -3.25
C PRO A 69 -2.94 -10.73 -3.72
N LYS A 70 -3.22 -10.57 -5.03
CA LYS A 70 -3.46 -9.26 -5.65
C LYS A 70 -4.55 -8.48 -4.92
N ALA A 71 -5.71 -9.08 -4.70
CA ALA A 71 -6.84 -8.41 -4.05
C ALA A 71 -6.50 -7.95 -2.61
N VAL A 72 -5.81 -8.79 -1.84
CA VAL A 72 -5.40 -8.48 -0.46
C VAL A 72 -4.37 -7.34 -0.44
N PHE A 73 -3.44 -7.33 -1.39
CA PHE A 73 -2.43 -6.28 -1.48
C PHE A 73 -3.06 -4.94 -1.88
N GLU A 74 -3.90 -4.93 -2.92
CA GLU A 74 -4.54 -3.71 -3.43
C GLU A 74 -5.57 -3.12 -2.47
N GLU A 75 -6.15 -3.93 -1.59
CA GLU A 75 -7.00 -3.44 -0.48
C GLU A 75 -6.17 -2.74 0.61
N ALA A 76 -4.95 -3.22 0.88
CA ALA A 76 -4.11 -2.75 1.98
C ALA A 76 -3.16 -1.61 1.61
N TYR A 77 -2.76 -1.49 0.33
CA TYR A 77 -1.72 -0.58 -0.13
C TYR A 77 -2.18 0.30 -1.29
N LEU A 78 -1.84 1.57 -1.22
CA LEU A 78 -2.04 2.54 -2.30
C LEU A 78 -0.72 2.81 -3.01
N ALA A 79 -0.74 2.83 -4.35
CA ALA A 79 0.44 3.11 -5.15
C ALA A 79 0.86 4.59 -5.02
N ILE A 80 2.14 4.83 -4.68
CA ILE A 80 2.75 6.17 -4.60
C ILE A 80 3.72 6.46 -5.74
N GLY A 81 3.76 5.58 -6.76
CA GLY A 81 4.68 5.70 -7.89
C GLY A 81 6.13 5.38 -7.55
N HIS A 82 7.04 5.79 -8.43
CA HIS A 82 8.48 5.56 -8.29
C HIS A 82 9.12 6.64 -7.42
N SER A 83 8.95 6.57 -6.11
CA SER A 83 9.47 7.55 -5.17
C SER A 83 10.82 7.18 -4.53
N GLY A 84 11.36 5.99 -4.82
CA GLY A 84 12.56 5.45 -4.17
C GLY A 84 13.84 6.27 -4.35
N HIS A 85 13.91 7.16 -5.36
CA HIS A 85 15.02 8.08 -5.60
C HIS A 85 14.92 9.39 -4.80
N MET A 86 13.77 9.64 -4.18
CA MET A 86 13.50 10.87 -3.43
C MET A 86 13.95 10.75 -1.97
N PRO A 87 14.25 11.86 -1.30
CA PRO A 87 14.49 11.89 0.15
C PRO A 87 13.27 11.38 0.92
N ALA A 88 13.48 10.71 2.06
CA ALA A 88 12.44 10.07 2.85
C ALA A 88 11.31 11.02 3.30
N HIS A 89 11.61 12.31 3.51
CA HIS A 89 10.59 13.29 3.87
C HIS A 89 9.66 13.62 2.69
N GLN A 90 10.17 13.65 1.45
CA GLN A 90 9.35 13.85 0.25
C GLN A 90 8.48 12.63 -0.03
N GLN A 91 9.05 11.42 0.11
CA GLN A 91 8.27 10.18 -0.02
C GLN A 91 7.09 10.14 0.96
N ARG A 92 7.28 10.61 2.21
CA ARG A 92 6.20 10.70 3.20
C ARG A 92 5.09 11.66 2.80
N VAL A 93 5.45 12.81 2.22
CA VAL A 93 4.46 13.79 1.72
C VAL A 93 3.64 13.20 0.57
N ILE A 94 4.27 12.50 -0.36
CA ILE A 94 3.56 11.81 -1.46
C ILE A 94 2.63 10.73 -0.89
N GLY A 95 3.11 9.91 0.03
CA GLY A 95 2.28 8.88 0.68
C GLY A 95 1.07 9.46 1.41
N GLU A 96 1.26 10.56 2.14
CA GLU A 96 0.19 11.27 2.84
C GLU A 96 -0.83 11.86 1.87
N HIS A 97 -0.38 12.47 0.77
CA HIS A 97 -1.23 13.00 -0.28
C HIS A 97 -2.13 11.91 -0.88
N VAL A 98 -1.55 10.77 -1.28
CA VAL A 98 -2.31 9.65 -1.89
C VAL A 98 -3.33 9.09 -0.89
N GLN A 99 -2.96 8.88 0.37
CA GLN A 99 -3.87 8.40 1.40
C GLN A 99 -5.00 9.38 1.71
N LEU A 100 -4.70 10.68 1.74
CA LEU A 100 -5.70 11.71 1.98
C LEU A 100 -6.67 11.82 0.80
N ALA A 101 -6.18 11.75 -0.43
CA ALA A 101 -7.00 11.76 -1.63
C ALA A 101 -7.99 10.58 -1.65
N ASP A 102 -7.52 9.36 -1.40
CA ASP A 102 -8.38 8.16 -1.34
C ASP A 102 -9.48 8.31 -0.28
N ARG A 103 -9.12 8.78 0.93
CA ARG A 103 -10.11 8.99 2.00
C ARG A 103 -11.13 10.08 1.67
N LEU A 104 -10.68 11.16 1.03
CA LEU A 104 -11.56 12.26 0.61
C LEU A 104 -12.53 11.79 -0.48
N ASP A 105 -12.07 11.02 -1.44
CA ASP A 105 -12.92 10.47 -2.51
C ASP A 105 -13.98 9.50 -1.96
N LYS A 106 -13.59 8.64 -1.00
CA LYS A 106 -14.52 7.76 -0.28
C LYS A 106 -15.57 8.55 0.50
N LEU A 107 -15.15 9.60 1.21
CA LEU A 107 -16.06 10.47 1.96
C LEU A 107 -17.03 11.22 1.04
N ARG A 108 -16.55 11.79 -0.06
CA ARG A 108 -17.38 12.47 -1.06
C ARG A 108 -18.38 11.52 -1.70
N SER A 109 -17.94 10.30 -2.02
CA SER A 109 -18.83 9.27 -2.54
C SER A 109 -19.92 8.88 -1.54
N PHE A 110 -19.57 8.80 -0.25
CA PHE A 110 -20.55 8.53 0.81
C PHE A 110 -21.57 9.66 0.97
N ILE A 111 -21.14 10.93 0.90
CA ILE A 111 -22.02 12.11 1.01
C ILE A 111 -23.12 12.11 -0.08
N GLY A 112 -22.90 11.47 -1.23
CA GLY A 112 -23.89 11.31 -2.29
C GLY A 112 -24.87 10.12 -2.11
N THR A 113 -24.82 9.38 -1.00
CA THR A 113 -25.60 8.16 -0.83
C THR A 113 -26.90 8.36 -0.05
N PRO A 114 -27.92 7.49 -0.24
CA PRO A 114 -29.12 7.50 0.59
C PRO A 114 -28.84 7.27 2.09
N LEU A 115 -27.76 6.54 2.43
CA LEU A 115 -27.35 6.33 3.82
C LEU A 115 -26.93 7.66 4.47
N PHE A 116 -26.21 8.50 3.76
CA PHE A 116 -25.86 9.84 4.24
C PHE A 116 -27.13 10.68 4.48
N GLU A 117 -28.13 10.60 3.59
CA GLU A 117 -29.37 11.34 3.76
C GLU A 117 -30.16 10.91 5.01
N GLY A 118 -30.02 9.68 5.45
CA GLY A 118 -30.62 9.16 6.70
C GLY A 118 -29.95 9.63 7.99
N LEU A 119 -28.78 10.29 7.92
CA LEU A 119 -28.05 10.75 9.09
C LEU A 119 -28.70 12.00 9.73
N ALA A 120 -28.43 12.22 11.02
CA ALA A 120 -28.80 13.45 11.70
C ALA A 120 -28.12 14.67 11.04
N GLY A 121 -28.82 15.82 11.00
CA GLY A 121 -28.32 17.04 10.37
C GLY A 121 -26.93 17.44 10.86
N SER A 122 -26.71 17.42 12.18
CA SER A 122 -25.41 17.74 12.78
C SER A 122 -24.29 16.79 12.35
N GLU A 123 -24.58 15.53 12.03
CA GLU A 123 -23.56 14.60 11.51
C GLU A 123 -23.28 14.88 10.03
N LYS A 124 -24.30 15.17 9.23
CA LYS A 124 -24.12 15.62 7.84
C LYS A 124 -23.22 16.83 7.76
N ASP A 125 -23.44 17.82 8.64
CA ASP A 125 -22.63 19.05 8.66
C ASP A 125 -21.17 18.77 9.05
N ARG A 126 -20.93 17.89 10.04
CA ARG A 126 -19.58 17.45 10.41
C ARG A 126 -18.85 16.76 9.26
N LEU A 127 -19.52 15.84 8.55
CA LEU A 127 -18.92 15.13 7.43
C LEU A 127 -18.61 16.05 6.24
N ARG A 128 -19.48 17.03 5.96
CA ARG A 128 -19.19 18.06 4.94
C ARG A 128 -18.00 18.93 5.34
N LEU A 129 -17.97 19.41 6.56
CA LEU A 129 -16.83 20.20 7.09
C LEU A 129 -15.54 19.39 7.05
N GLN A 130 -15.59 18.08 7.36
CA GLN A 130 -14.44 17.20 7.25
C GLN A 130 -13.97 17.10 5.78
N ALA A 131 -14.87 16.93 4.82
CA ALA A 131 -14.50 16.86 3.39
C ALA A 131 -13.86 18.17 2.91
N ASP A 132 -14.37 19.32 3.35
CA ASP A 132 -13.81 20.63 3.02
C ASP A 132 -12.40 20.80 3.59
N ALA A 133 -12.20 20.47 4.87
CA ALA A 133 -10.89 20.56 5.54
C ALA A 133 -9.87 19.61 4.88
N MET A 134 -10.27 18.39 4.54
CA MET A 134 -9.42 17.43 3.80
C MET A 134 -9.06 17.96 2.42
N GLY A 135 -9.99 18.61 1.71
CA GLY A 135 -9.74 19.22 0.40
C GLY A 135 -8.70 20.35 0.48
N VAL A 136 -8.81 21.23 1.46
CA VAL A 136 -7.82 22.29 1.69
C VAL A 136 -6.44 21.71 1.99
N TYR A 137 -6.37 20.72 2.88
CA TYR A 137 -5.10 20.09 3.23
C TYR A 137 -4.47 19.34 2.04
N LEU A 138 -5.30 18.65 1.24
CA LEU A 138 -4.83 18.00 0.01
C LEU A 138 -4.19 19.01 -0.94
N GLY A 139 -4.79 20.18 -1.11
CA GLY A 139 -4.22 21.28 -1.90
C GLY A 139 -2.86 21.74 -1.39
N VAL A 140 -2.68 21.85 -0.07
CA VAL A 140 -1.37 22.19 0.53
C VAL A 140 -0.34 21.11 0.24
N LEU A 141 -0.69 19.83 0.34
CA LEU A 141 0.21 18.72 0.01
C LEU A 141 0.60 18.74 -1.47
N SER A 142 -0.34 19.03 -2.38
CA SER A 142 -0.05 19.18 -3.82
C SER A 142 0.98 20.28 -4.07
N LEU A 143 0.80 21.47 -3.50
CA LEU A 143 1.76 22.58 -3.64
C LEU A 143 3.15 22.22 -3.10
N ARG A 144 3.22 21.39 -2.04
CA ARG A 144 4.51 20.90 -1.53
C ARG A 144 5.19 19.92 -2.48
N ILE A 145 4.39 19.05 -3.11
CA ILE A 145 4.89 18.07 -4.10
C ILE A 145 5.40 18.78 -5.35
N ASP A 146 4.69 19.79 -5.80
CA ASP A 146 5.07 20.61 -6.98
C ASP A 146 6.39 21.38 -6.75
N ALA A 147 6.80 21.55 -5.49
CA ALA A 147 8.04 22.22 -5.11
C ALA A 147 9.25 21.26 -4.91
N PHE A 148 9.10 19.95 -5.20
CA PHE A 148 10.17 18.94 -5.07
C PHE A 148 11.13 18.88 -6.33
#